data_243f84670d671542e806cfcbf4f4c6f1
#
_entry.id   243f84670d671542e806cfcbf4f4c6f1
#
_cell.length_a   1.000
_cell.length_b   1.000
_cell.length_c   1.000
_cell.angle_alpha   90.00
_cell.angle_beta   90.00
_cell.angle_gamma   90.00
#
_symmetry.space_group_name_H-M   'P 1'
#
loop_
_entity.id
_entity.type
_entity.pdbx_description
1 polymer ?
#
loop_
_entity_poly.entity_id
_entity_poly.type
_entity_poly.pdbx_seq_one_letter_code
_entity_poly.pdbx_strand_id
1 'polypeptide(L)'
;MLFILRKSCWFIRAKLSTTIRVWASFRDYNMRLVILEDYALASEWAAKYIRNRIIQFQPTAEKFFTLGLPTGSTPFGSYQKLIEYHKQGDISFKYVKTFNMDEYVGLPRAHPESYHSYMWNNFFKHIDIDPANAHILDGNAEDLEAECQAFEKEISKAGGIELFVGGIGPDGHIAFNEPGSSLVSRTRVKTLAKDTIVANARFFGNDLSKVPTMALTVGVGTVMDAKEVMILITGAHKAFALYKAIEEGVNHMWTVSAFQQHPHTIFVCDEDATLELRVKTVKYFKGLMHVHNRLVDPVLSIKQQ
;
A
#
# COMPACT_ATOMS: atom_id res chain seq x y z
N MET A 1 -7.54 21.01 -44.66
CA MET A 1 -7.90 20.78 -43.23
C MET A 1 -7.85 19.31 -42.79
N LEU A 2 -7.61 18.33 -43.67
CA LEU A 2 -7.54 16.89 -43.33
C LEU A 2 -6.11 16.36 -43.04
N PHE A 3 -5.07 17.12 -43.32
CA PHE A 3 -3.66 16.69 -43.18
C PHE A 3 -3.06 16.95 -41.78
N ILE A 4 -3.65 17.83 -41.00
CA ILE A 4 -3.14 18.21 -39.66
C ILE A 4 -3.61 17.22 -38.59
N LEU A 5 -4.77 16.59 -38.72
CA LEU A 5 -5.32 15.64 -37.77
C LEU A 5 -4.63 14.26 -37.79
N ARG A 6 -4.01 13.86 -38.92
CA ARG A 6 -3.29 12.57 -39.00
C ARG A 6 -1.91 12.59 -38.32
N LYS A 7 -1.23 13.73 -38.22
CA LYS A 7 0.08 13.82 -37.56
C LYS A 7 -0.04 13.79 -36.03
N SER A 8 -1.09 14.39 -35.47
CA SER A 8 -1.33 14.38 -34.01
C SER A 8 -1.64 12.99 -33.45
N CYS A 9 -2.42 12.19 -34.21
CA CYS A 9 -2.76 10.83 -33.81
C CYS A 9 -1.56 9.87 -33.88
N TRP A 10 -0.62 10.10 -34.80
CA TRP A 10 0.59 9.27 -34.92
C TRP A 10 1.60 9.55 -33.83
N PHE A 11 1.76 10.80 -33.39
CA PHE A 11 2.62 11.20 -32.28
C PHE A 11 2.09 10.69 -30.94
N ILE A 12 0.77 10.65 -30.72
CA ILE A 12 0.16 10.12 -29.51
C ILE A 12 0.30 8.60 -29.47
N ARG A 13 0.10 7.89 -30.59
CA ARG A 13 0.32 6.43 -30.69
C ARG A 13 1.81 6.05 -30.53
N ALA A 14 2.75 6.82 -31.06
CA ALA A 14 4.18 6.58 -30.91
C ALA A 14 4.64 6.80 -29.47
N LYS A 15 4.16 7.86 -28.78
CA LYS A 15 4.44 8.08 -27.35
C LYS A 15 3.86 6.97 -26.46
N LEU A 16 2.61 6.54 -26.69
CA LEU A 16 1.99 5.43 -25.98
C LEU A 16 2.74 4.11 -26.20
N SER A 17 3.19 3.80 -27.43
CA SER A 17 3.91 2.57 -27.73
C SER A 17 5.32 2.55 -27.10
N THR A 18 5.97 3.70 -27.03
CA THR A 18 7.30 3.83 -26.40
C THR A 18 7.20 3.75 -24.87
N THR A 19 6.16 4.37 -24.29
CA THR A 19 5.89 4.27 -22.85
C THR A 19 5.56 2.83 -22.45
N ILE A 20 4.71 2.12 -23.21
CA ILE A 20 4.38 0.70 -22.97
C ILE A 20 5.63 -0.19 -23.11
N ARG A 21 6.53 0.07 -24.05
CA ARG A 21 7.79 -0.69 -24.21
C ARG A 21 8.77 -0.47 -23.07
N VAL A 22 8.86 0.74 -22.52
CA VAL A 22 9.75 1.05 -21.38
C VAL A 22 9.30 0.26 -20.14
N TRP A 23 7.99 0.10 -19.91
CA TRP A 23 7.47 -0.63 -18.76
C TRP A 23 7.55 -2.17 -18.92
N ALA A 24 7.45 -2.69 -20.14
CA ALA A 24 7.60 -4.13 -20.41
C ALA A 24 9.03 -4.64 -20.14
N SER A 25 10.05 -3.76 -20.12
CA SER A 25 11.44 -4.12 -19.85
C SER A 25 11.84 -4.08 -18.36
N PHE A 26 10.99 -3.55 -17.47
CA PHE A 26 11.24 -3.45 -16.03
C PHE A 26 10.67 -4.64 -15.22
N ARG A 27 10.49 -5.82 -15.84
CA ARG A 27 10.23 -7.06 -15.09
C ARG A 27 11.53 -7.61 -14.48
N ASP A 28 12.30 -6.74 -13.82
CA ASP A 28 13.34 -7.19 -12.91
C ASP A 28 12.66 -7.70 -11.66
N TYR A 29 12.72 -8.99 -11.39
CA TYR A 29 12.22 -9.65 -10.19
C TYR A 29 13.02 -9.24 -8.94
N ASN A 30 13.32 -7.96 -8.79
CA ASN A 30 14.13 -7.45 -7.71
C ASN A 30 13.27 -6.63 -6.75
N MET A 31 13.44 -6.90 -5.48
CA MET A 31 12.97 -6.00 -4.42
C MET A 31 13.57 -4.61 -4.64
N ARG A 32 12.77 -3.56 -4.50
CA ARG A 32 13.20 -2.17 -4.60
C ARG A 32 13.12 -1.51 -3.24
N LEU A 33 14.14 -0.74 -2.89
CA LEU A 33 14.12 0.18 -1.75
C LEU A 33 14.29 1.61 -2.28
N VAL A 34 13.24 2.39 -2.12
CA VAL A 34 13.15 3.80 -2.50
C VAL A 34 13.39 4.63 -1.25
N ILE A 35 14.50 5.34 -1.19
CA ILE A 35 14.90 6.15 -0.03
C ILE A 35 14.73 7.62 -0.40
N LEU A 36 13.88 8.31 0.31
CA LEU A 36 13.57 9.73 0.10
C LEU A 36 13.94 10.54 1.32
N GLU A 37 14.11 11.83 1.13
CA GLU A 37 14.64 12.73 2.16
C GLU A 37 13.74 12.79 3.40
N ASP A 38 12.41 12.84 3.19
CA ASP A 38 11.43 12.98 4.25
C ASP A 38 10.09 12.27 3.98
N TYR A 39 9.20 12.32 4.98
CA TYR A 39 7.85 11.78 4.92
C TYR A 39 7.01 12.35 3.76
N ALA A 40 7.16 13.66 3.48
CA ALA A 40 6.34 14.30 2.44
C ALA A 40 6.73 13.80 1.05
N LEU A 41 8.02 13.70 0.78
CA LEU A 41 8.55 13.14 -0.47
C LEU A 41 8.23 11.65 -0.62
N ALA A 42 8.32 10.87 0.47
CA ALA A 42 7.93 9.46 0.47
C ALA A 42 6.44 9.30 0.17
N SER A 43 5.59 10.13 0.77
CA SER A 43 4.14 10.15 0.53
C SER A 43 3.80 10.53 -0.90
N GLU A 44 4.48 11.53 -1.46
CA GLU A 44 4.26 11.97 -2.84
C GLU A 44 4.72 10.92 -3.85
N TRP A 45 5.90 10.30 -3.63
CA TRP A 45 6.40 9.23 -4.49
C TRP A 45 5.42 8.06 -4.54
N ALA A 46 4.93 7.62 -3.38
CA ALA A 46 3.96 6.53 -3.28
C ALA A 46 2.65 6.88 -3.99
N ALA A 47 2.12 8.09 -3.79
CA ALA A 47 0.91 8.55 -4.47
C ALA A 47 1.07 8.60 -5.99
N LYS A 48 2.19 9.10 -6.49
CA LYS A 48 2.52 9.10 -7.93
C LYS A 48 2.59 7.68 -8.49
N TYR A 49 3.19 6.74 -7.74
CA TYR A 49 3.26 5.34 -8.14
C TYR A 49 1.86 4.74 -8.25
N ILE A 50 1.02 4.88 -7.22
CA ILE A 50 -0.37 4.38 -7.23
C ILE A 50 -1.14 4.98 -8.42
N ARG A 51 -1.09 6.31 -8.59
CA ARG A 51 -1.72 7.01 -9.73
C ARG A 51 -1.29 6.40 -11.06
N ASN A 52 0.02 6.26 -11.27
CA ASN A 52 0.57 5.75 -12.53
C ASN A 52 0.15 4.30 -12.78
N ARG A 53 0.09 3.45 -11.74
CA ARG A 53 -0.37 2.07 -11.87
C ARG A 53 -1.84 2.00 -12.28
N ILE A 54 -2.71 2.82 -11.69
CA ILE A 54 -4.13 2.89 -12.06
C ILE A 54 -4.27 3.37 -13.53
N ILE A 55 -3.58 4.45 -13.91
CA ILE A 55 -3.62 4.99 -15.28
C ILE A 55 -3.14 3.95 -16.30
N GLN A 56 -2.05 3.24 -16.02
CA GLN A 56 -1.49 2.22 -16.91
C GLN A 56 -2.38 1.00 -17.07
N PHE A 57 -3.07 0.61 -16.01
CA PHE A 57 -4.00 -0.51 -16.03
C PHE A 57 -5.21 -0.21 -16.91
N GLN A 58 -5.57 1.07 -17.08
CA GLN A 58 -6.73 1.52 -17.86
C GLN A 58 -8.02 0.82 -17.40
N PRO A 59 -8.46 1.02 -16.14
CA PRO A 59 -9.61 0.33 -15.60
C PRO A 59 -10.90 0.73 -16.33
N THR A 60 -11.83 -0.22 -16.45
CA THR A 60 -13.15 -0.06 -17.07
C THR A 60 -14.23 -0.65 -16.18
N ALA A 61 -15.51 -0.52 -16.58
CA ALA A 61 -16.63 -1.12 -15.87
C ALA A 61 -16.56 -2.66 -15.81
N GLU A 62 -15.88 -3.30 -16.77
CA GLU A 62 -15.70 -4.75 -16.85
C GLU A 62 -14.38 -5.19 -16.21
N LYS A 63 -13.44 -4.26 -15.96
CA LYS A 63 -12.09 -4.57 -15.49
C LYS A 63 -11.63 -3.52 -14.48
N PHE A 64 -11.89 -3.78 -13.22
CA PHE A 64 -11.50 -2.89 -12.13
C PHE A 64 -10.02 -3.02 -11.76
N PHE A 65 -9.39 -1.89 -11.37
CA PHE A 65 -8.12 -1.92 -10.66
C PHE A 65 -8.37 -2.23 -9.18
N THR A 66 -7.71 -3.25 -8.64
CA THR A 66 -7.88 -3.66 -7.25
C THR A 66 -6.71 -3.17 -6.40
N LEU A 67 -7.02 -2.43 -5.33
CA LEU A 67 -6.05 -1.75 -4.49
C LEU A 67 -6.21 -2.16 -3.03
N GLY A 68 -5.19 -2.80 -2.45
CA GLY A 68 -5.11 -3.05 -1.01
C GLY A 68 -4.64 -1.81 -0.26
N LEU A 69 -5.28 -1.45 0.86
CA LEU A 69 -5.02 -0.20 1.57
C LEU A 69 -4.89 -0.39 3.08
N PRO A 70 -3.88 0.26 3.72
CA PRO A 70 -3.72 0.35 5.16
C PRO A 70 -4.43 1.58 5.73
N THR A 71 -4.59 1.63 7.05
CA THR A 71 -4.90 2.84 7.81
C THR A 71 -3.66 3.40 8.52
N GLY A 72 -3.81 4.49 9.25
CA GLY A 72 -2.77 5.06 10.09
C GLY A 72 -2.06 6.28 9.50
N SER A 73 -1.07 6.80 10.24
CA SER A 73 -0.36 8.03 9.90
C SER A 73 0.58 7.89 8.70
N THR A 74 1.16 6.71 8.50
CA THR A 74 2.14 6.49 7.42
C THR A 74 1.53 6.68 6.02
N PRO A 75 0.37 6.08 5.65
CA PRO A 75 -0.23 6.28 4.33
C PRO A 75 -0.98 7.60 4.18
N PHE A 76 -1.25 8.32 5.26
CA PHE A 76 -2.09 9.53 5.25
C PHE A 76 -1.64 10.58 4.23
N GLY A 77 -0.35 10.90 4.19
CA GLY A 77 0.20 11.85 3.22
C GLY A 77 -0.01 11.41 1.77
N SER A 78 0.09 10.11 1.49
CA SER A 78 -0.19 9.56 0.16
C SER A 78 -1.67 9.70 -0.21
N TYR A 79 -2.59 9.51 0.75
CA TYR A 79 -4.02 9.75 0.52
C TYR A 79 -4.32 11.21 0.19
N GLN A 80 -3.70 12.15 0.92
CA GLN A 80 -3.85 13.57 0.62
C GLN A 80 -3.38 13.92 -0.79
N LYS A 81 -2.24 13.38 -1.23
CA LYS A 81 -1.74 13.56 -2.60
C LYS A 81 -2.63 12.92 -3.65
N LEU A 82 -3.19 11.74 -3.42
CA LEU A 82 -4.14 11.11 -4.33
C LEU A 82 -5.43 11.92 -4.46
N ILE A 83 -5.92 12.53 -3.37
CA ILE A 83 -7.05 13.45 -3.38
C ILE A 83 -6.72 14.71 -4.21
N GLU A 84 -5.51 15.27 -4.06
CA GLU A 84 -5.06 16.40 -4.88
C GLU A 84 -5.08 16.05 -6.37
N TYR A 85 -4.50 14.91 -6.75
CA TYR A 85 -4.49 14.43 -8.15
C TYR A 85 -5.89 14.17 -8.69
N HIS A 86 -6.79 13.64 -7.87
CA HIS A 86 -8.19 13.46 -8.26
C HIS A 86 -8.89 14.80 -8.52
N LYS A 87 -8.74 15.78 -7.61
CA LYS A 87 -9.30 17.13 -7.76
C LYS A 87 -8.75 17.88 -9.00
N GLN A 88 -7.51 17.59 -9.39
CA GLN A 88 -6.87 18.15 -10.60
C GLN A 88 -7.32 17.43 -11.88
N GLY A 89 -8.06 16.32 -11.76
CA GLY A 89 -8.50 15.51 -12.91
C GLY A 89 -7.43 14.56 -13.46
N ASP A 90 -6.32 14.39 -12.72
CA ASP A 90 -5.20 13.51 -13.13
C ASP A 90 -5.53 12.03 -12.95
N ILE A 91 -6.49 11.70 -12.09
CA ILE A 91 -6.90 10.32 -11.78
C ILE A 91 -8.38 10.26 -11.42
N SER A 92 -9.03 9.15 -11.78
CA SER A 92 -10.38 8.77 -11.33
C SER A 92 -10.34 7.43 -10.62
N PHE A 93 -11.10 7.29 -9.55
CA PHE A 93 -11.28 6.04 -8.79
C PHE A 93 -12.60 5.33 -9.13
N LYS A 94 -13.34 5.82 -10.12
CA LYS A 94 -14.65 5.26 -10.53
C LYS A 94 -14.61 3.75 -10.80
N TYR A 95 -13.52 3.25 -11.37
CA TYR A 95 -13.31 1.83 -11.68
C TYR A 95 -12.17 1.22 -10.85
N VAL A 96 -12.05 1.68 -9.61
CA VAL A 96 -11.15 1.10 -8.60
C VAL A 96 -11.98 0.38 -7.56
N LYS A 97 -11.55 -0.83 -7.16
CA LYS A 97 -12.01 -1.53 -5.96
C LYS A 97 -10.93 -1.50 -4.91
N THR A 98 -11.29 -1.19 -3.68
CA THR A 98 -10.35 -1.18 -2.57
C THR A 98 -10.64 -2.29 -1.57
N PHE A 99 -9.58 -2.83 -0.95
CA PHE A 99 -9.66 -3.83 0.10
C PHE A 99 -8.77 -3.36 1.27
N ASN A 100 -9.39 -2.97 2.38
CA ASN A 100 -8.64 -2.59 3.56
C ASN A 100 -8.11 -3.81 4.29
N MET A 101 -6.91 -3.67 4.88
CA MET A 101 -6.19 -4.84 5.42
C MET A 101 -6.71 -5.30 6.78
N ASP A 102 -7.45 -4.48 7.51
CA ASP A 102 -7.89 -4.80 8.86
C ASP A 102 -9.05 -3.93 9.35
N GLU A 103 -9.70 -4.36 10.43
CA GLU A 103 -10.68 -3.60 11.20
C GLU A 103 -10.78 -4.17 12.63
N TYR A 104 -11.06 -3.33 13.60
CA TYR A 104 -11.30 -3.74 14.99
C TYR A 104 -12.60 -4.53 15.15
N VAL A 105 -12.56 -5.57 15.99
CA VAL A 105 -13.76 -6.32 16.38
C VAL A 105 -14.49 -5.60 17.52
N GLY A 106 -15.82 -5.51 17.40
CA GLY A 106 -16.71 -4.95 18.42
C GLY A 106 -16.73 -3.42 18.48
N LEU A 107 -15.97 -2.73 17.62
CA LEU A 107 -16.04 -1.28 17.52
C LEU A 107 -17.13 -0.86 16.53
N PRO A 108 -18.10 0.01 16.91
CA PRO A 108 -19.13 0.45 15.99
C PRO A 108 -18.52 1.07 14.72
N ARG A 109 -19.08 0.73 13.55
CA ARG A 109 -18.58 1.20 12.26
C ARG A 109 -18.46 2.73 12.16
N ALA A 110 -19.37 3.47 12.84
CA ALA A 110 -19.36 4.93 12.90
C ALA A 110 -18.46 5.50 14.01
N HIS A 111 -17.81 4.65 14.81
CA HIS A 111 -16.88 5.13 15.84
C HIS A 111 -15.70 5.87 15.19
N PRO A 112 -15.26 7.02 15.73
CA PRO A 112 -14.18 7.82 15.14
C PRO A 112 -12.89 7.01 14.86
N GLU A 113 -12.57 6.05 15.73
CA GLU A 113 -11.35 5.23 15.65
C GLU A 113 -11.56 3.91 14.90
N SER A 114 -12.77 3.64 14.34
CA SER A 114 -12.91 2.51 13.41
C SER A 114 -12.12 2.79 12.13
N TYR A 115 -11.55 1.76 11.53
CA TYR A 115 -10.83 1.93 10.27
C TYR A 115 -11.77 2.29 9.12
N HIS A 116 -13.04 1.87 9.22
CA HIS A 116 -14.08 2.36 8.33
C HIS A 116 -14.20 3.88 8.37
N SER A 117 -14.39 4.47 9.57
CA SER A 117 -14.48 5.94 9.73
C SER A 117 -13.21 6.65 9.30
N TYR A 118 -12.03 6.07 9.61
CA TYR A 118 -10.75 6.60 9.16
C TYR A 118 -10.71 6.71 7.63
N MET A 119 -11.02 5.63 6.91
CA MET A 119 -10.94 5.61 5.44
C MET A 119 -11.96 6.55 4.79
N TRP A 120 -13.19 6.58 5.29
CA TRP A 120 -14.20 7.51 4.78
C TRP A 120 -13.81 8.95 5.01
N ASN A 121 -13.34 9.30 6.21
CA ASN A 121 -13.03 10.68 6.57
C ASN A 121 -11.77 11.20 5.89
N ASN A 122 -10.77 10.35 5.68
CA ASN A 122 -9.46 10.76 5.20
C ASN A 122 -9.21 10.47 3.72
N PHE A 123 -10.06 9.65 3.06
CA PHE A 123 -9.84 9.32 1.67
C PHE A 123 -11.13 9.17 0.85
N PHE A 124 -12.01 8.21 1.15
CA PHE A 124 -13.08 7.82 0.22
C PHE A 124 -14.10 8.91 -0.08
N LYS A 125 -14.52 9.72 0.91
CA LYS A 125 -15.48 10.82 0.68
C LYS A 125 -14.93 11.97 -0.20
N HIS A 126 -13.64 11.96 -0.49
CA HIS A 126 -12.97 13.02 -1.25
C HIS A 126 -12.65 12.64 -2.70
N ILE A 127 -12.99 11.43 -3.11
CA ILE A 127 -12.74 10.86 -4.44
C ILE A 127 -14.03 10.30 -5.05
N ASP A 128 -13.99 9.91 -6.32
CA ASP A 128 -15.15 9.41 -7.08
C ASP A 128 -15.33 7.87 -7.01
N ILE A 129 -14.83 7.23 -5.94
CA ILE A 129 -15.05 5.79 -5.74
C ILE A 129 -16.53 5.50 -5.44
N ASP A 130 -17.08 4.47 -6.09
CA ASP A 130 -18.38 3.95 -5.69
C ASP A 130 -18.27 3.30 -4.31
N PRO A 131 -19.10 3.68 -3.31
CA PRO A 131 -19.09 3.05 -1.99
C PRO A 131 -19.18 1.53 -2.01
N ALA A 132 -19.88 0.94 -2.98
CA ALA A 132 -19.98 -0.51 -3.16
C ALA A 132 -18.64 -1.18 -3.56
N ASN A 133 -17.67 -0.40 -4.02
CA ASN A 133 -16.34 -0.87 -4.38
C ASN A 133 -15.28 -0.67 -3.26
N ALA A 134 -15.68 -0.11 -2.12
CA ALA A 134 -14.80 0.07 -0.95
C ALA A 134 -15.05 -1.04 0.07
N HIS A 135 -14.24 -2.11 0.02
CA HIS A 135 -14.36 -3.28 0.87
C HIS A 135 -13.56 -3.12 2.15
N ILE A 136 -14.23 -3.14 3.28
CA ILE A 136 -13.65 -3.10 4.62
C ILE A 136 -14.31 -4.21 5.43
N LEU A 137 -13.50 -5.01 6.14
CA LEU A 137 -13.97 -6.08 7.02
C LEU A 137 -15.00 -5.56 8.04
N ASP A 138 -16.06 -6.31 8.30
CA ASP A 138 -17.05 -5.96 9.31
C ASP A 138 -16.72 -6.61 10.66
N GLY A 139 -16.08 -5.85 11.55
CA GLY A 139 -15.75 -6.30 12.91
C GLY A 139 -16.98 -6.52 13.82
N ASN A 140 -18.20 -6.26 13.33
CA ASN A 140 -19.46 -6.48 14.04
C ASN A 140 -20.31 -7.58 13.38
N ALA A 141 -19.77 -8.34 12.43
CA ALA A 141 -20.47 -9.47 11.83
C ALA A 141 -20.83 -10.53 12.89
N GLU A 142 -21.99 -11.18 12.75
CA GLU A 142 -22.44 -12.24 13.66
C GLU A 142 -21.47 -13.44 13.65
N ASP A 143 -20.92 -13.78 12.47
CA ASP A 143 -19.91 -14.80 12.29
C ASP A 143 -18.65 -14.17 11.67
N LEU A 144 -17.67 -13.91 12.52
CA LEU A 144 -16.40 -13.27 12.13
C LEU A 144 -15.54 -14.15 11.20
N GLU A 145 -15.62 -15.47 11.34
CA GLU A 145 -14.90 -16.40 10.47
C GLU A 145 -15.54 -16.43 9.07
N ALA A 146 -16.87 -16.43 8.99
CA ALA A 146 -17.59 -16.33 7.73
C ALA A 146 -17.29 -15.00 7.02
N GLU A 147 -17.19 -13.89 7.77
CA GLU A 147 -16.80 -12.56 7.23
C GLU A 147 -15.40 -12.60 6.62
N CYS A 148 -14.41 -13.18 7.34
CA CYS A 148 -13.06 -13.35 6.82
C CYS A 148 -13.03 -14.18 5.54
N GLN A 149 -13.78 -15.28 5.48
CA GLN A 149 -13.88 -16.13 4.29
C GLN A 149 -14.58 -15.41 3.13
N ALA A 150 -15.61 -14.62 3.40
CA ALA A 150 -16.31 -13.81 2.40
C ALA A 150 -15.38 -12.75 1.82
N PHE A 151 -14.57 -12.09 2.66
CA PHE A 151 -13.59 -11.09 2.21
C PHE A 151 -12.55 -11.70 1.26
N GLU A 152 -11.97 -12.86 1.58
CA GLU A 152 -11.05 -13.58 0.70
C GLU A 152 -11.72 -13.97 -0.64
N LYS A 153 -13.00 -14.40 -0.60
CA LYS A 153 -13.77 -14.70 -1.81
C LYS A 153 -14.00 -13.46 -2.68
N GLU A 154 -14.29 -12.31 -2.07
CA GLU A 154 -14.45 -11.04 -2.82
C GLU A 154 -13.11 -10.59 -3.46
N ILE A 155 -11.97 -10.73 -2.78
CA ILE A 155 -10.64 -10.52 -3.38
C ILE A 155 -10.46 -11.44 -4.59
N SER A 156 -10.76 -12.73 -4.44
CA SER A 156 -10.62 -13.71 -5.52
C SER A 156 -11.55 -13.40 -6.71
N LYS A 157 -12.83 -13.06 -6.46
CA LYS A 157 -13.78 -12.66 -7.50
C LYS A 157 -13.36 -11.39 -8.25
N ALA A 158 -12.68 -10.47 -7.57
CA ALA A 158 -12.13 -9.28 -8.18
C ALA A 158 -10.89 -9.55 -9.05
N GLY A 159 -10.39 -10.80 -9.10
CA GLY A 159 -9.20 -11.20 -9.84
C GLY A 159 -7.88 -11.03 -9.06
N GLY A 160 -7.96 -11.00 -7.74
CA GLY A 160 -6.83 -10.73 -6.83
C GLY A 160 -6.55 -9.23 -6.69
N ILE A 161 -5.50 -8.89 -5.98
CA ILE A 161 -5.09 -7.48 -5.77
C ILE A 161 -4.00 -7.11 -6.78
N GLU A 162 -4.19 -6.03 -7.52
CA GLU A 162 -3.18 -5.50 -8.48
C GLU A 162 -2.01 -4.85 -7.74
N LEU A 163 -2.30 -4.05 -6.70
CA LEU A 163 -1.31 -3.40 -5.86
C LEU A 163 -1.78 -3.41 -4.41
N PHE A 164 -1.02 -4.03 -3.52
CA PHE A 164 -1.26 -3.96 -2.08
C PHE A 164 -0.31 -2.95 -1.46
N VAL A 165 -0.86 -1.87 -0.91
CA VAL A 165 -0.12 -0.88 -0.13
C VAL A 165 -0.21 -1.27 1.34
N GLY A 166 0.91 -1.27 2.06
CA GLY A 166 0.98 -1.56 3.48
C GLY A 166 1.89 -0.60 4.24
N GLY A 167 1.71 -0.54 5.55
CA GLY A 167 2.66 0.01 6.50
C GLY A 167 3.17 -1.10 7.41
N ILE A 168 4.10 -0.80 8.30
CA ILE A 168 4.60 -1.77 9.29
C ILE A 168 4.53 -1.22 10.71
N GLY A 169 4.42 -2.11 11.69
CA GLY A 169 4.67 -1.81 13.10
C GLY A 169 6.15 -1.57 13.39
N PRO A 170 6.51 -1.01 14.56
CA PRO A 170 7.91 -0.88 14.98
C PRO A 170 8.59 -2.24 15.20
N ASP A 171 7.82 -3.28 15.43
CA ASP A 171 8.21 -4.70 15.53
C ASP A 171 8.16 -5.42 14.17
N GLY A 172 7.96 -4.71 13.08
CA GLY A 172 7.96 -5.24 11.72
C GLY A 172 6.74 -6.05 11.33
N HIS A 173 5.62 -5.94 12.07
CA HIS A 173 4.38 -6.58 11.64
C HIS A 173 3.73 -5.85 10.46
N ILE A 174 3.10 -6.60 9.55
CA ILE A 174 2.20 -6.10 8.51
C ILE A 174 0.75 -6.37 8.91
N ALA A 175 -0.15 -5.37 8.78
CA ALA A 175 -1.51 -5.43 9.32
C ALA A 175 -1.45 -5.84 10.82
N PHE A 176 -2.34 -6.72 11.31
CA PHE A 176 -2.18 -7.30 12.66
C PHE A 176 -1.49 -8.67 12.65
N ASN A 177 -0.57 -8.89 11.70
CA ASN A 177 0.27 -10.10 11.72
C ASN A 177 1.50 -9.88 12.62
N GLU A 178 1.24 -9.85 13.92
CA GLU A 178 2.25 -9.68 14.97
C GLU A 178 3.33 -10.78 14.95
N PRO A 179 4.48 -10.58 15.61
CA PRO A 179 5.55 -11.58 15.70
C PRO A 179 5.04 -13.00 16.01
N GLY A 180 5.55 -13.99 15.28
CA GLY A 180 5.10 -15.38 15.37
C GLY A 180 3.92 -15.75 14.48
N SER A 181 3.36 -14.80 13.70
CA SER A 181 2.32 -15.10 12.72
C SER A 181 2.87 -15.92 11.57
N SER A 182 2.10 -16.89 11.09
CA SER A 182 2.47 -17.70 9.92
C SER A 182 2.59 -16.80 8.68
N LEU A 183 3.68 -16.97 7.92
CA LEU A 183 3.93 -16.23 6.68
C LEU A 183 3.02 -16.67 5.51
N VAL A 184 2.25 -17.75 5.69
CA VAL A 184 1.22 -18.22 4.75
C VAL A 184 -0.20 -18.02 5.29
N SER A 185 -0.35 -17.23 6.37
CA SER A 185 -1.66 -16.97 6.98
C SER A 185 -2.61 -16.27 6.01
N ARG A 186 -3.90 -16.52 6.19
CA ARG A 186 -5.00 -15.88 5.45
C ARG A 186 -5.75 -14.91 6.35
N THR A 187 -6.74 -14.23 5.79
CA THR A 187 -7.63 -13.33 6.54
C THR A 187 -8.31 -14.09 7.68
N ARG A 188 -8.24 -13.53 8.89
CA ARG A 188 -8.70 -14.20 10.11
C ARG A 188 -8.97 -13.24 11.25
N VAL A 189 -9.65 -13.76 12.28
CA VAL A 189 -9.75 -13.11 13.59
C VAL A 189 -8.39 -13.21 14.29
N LYS A 190 -7.95 -12.13 14.91
CA LYS A 190 -6.68 -12.05 15.64
C LYS A 190 -6.91 -11.41 17.01
N THR A 191 -6.48 -12.09 18.09
CA THR A 191 -6.33 -11.46 19.41
C THR A 191 -5.07 -10.60 19.38
N LEU A 192 -5.17 -9.34 19.80
CA LEU A 192 -4.08 -8.38 19.79
C LEU A 192 -3.14 -8.60 20.97
N ALA A 193 -1.86 -8.47 20.73
CA ALA A 193 -0.85 -8.50 21.78
C ALA A 193 -1.01 -7.29 22.74
N LYS A 194 -0.58 -7.45 23.99
CA LYS A 194 -0.65 -6.38 24.98
C LYS A 194 0.10 -5.13 24.51
N ASP A 195 1.24 -5.29 23.87
CA ASP A 195 2.04 -4.17 23.37
C ASP A 195 1.31 -3.40 22.27
N THR A 196 0.56 -4.10 21.40
CA THR A 196 -0.31 -3.49 20.39
C THR A 196 -1.45 -2.70 21.03
N ILE A 197 -2.10 -3.27 22.06
CA ILE A 197 -3.15 -2.57 22.81
C ILE A 197 -2.59 -1.31 23.48
N VAL A 198 -1.44 -1.39 24.12
CA VAL A 198 -0.76 -0.24 24.75
C VAL A 198 -0.41 0.83 23.71
N ALA A 199 0.16 0.43 22.58
CA ALA A 199 0.52 1.37 21.50
C ALA A 199 -0.70 2.08 20.90
N ASN A 200 -1.85 1.39 20.83
CA ASN A 200 -3.09 1.94 20.25
C ASN A 200 -3.90 2.76 21.27
N ALA A 201 -3.62 2.67 22.59
CA ALA A 201 -4.33 3.43 23.61
C ALA A 201 -4.33 4.95 23.36
N ARG A 202 -3.29 5.48 22.71
CA ARG A 202 -3.20 6.89 22.31
C ARG A 202 -4.38 7.38 21.46
N PHE A 203 -5.00 6.49 20.69
CA PHE A 203 -6.18 6.79 19.88
C PHE A 203 -7.48 6.73 20.69
N PHE A 204 -7.45 6.09 21.85
CA PHE A 204 -8.59 5.89 22.74
C PHE A 204 -8.46 6.72 24.05
N GLY A 205 -7.87 7.91 23.96
CA GLY A 205 -7.67 8.80 25.11
C GLY A 205 -6.71 8.26 26.17
N ASN A 206 -5.76 7.40 25.80
CA ASN A 206 -4.85 6.66 26.67
C ASN A 206 -5.55 5.69 27.65
N ASP A 207 -6.79 5.31 27.36
CA ASP A 207 -7.58 4.38 28.16
C ASP A 207 -7.51 2.97 27.55
N LEU A 208 -6.71 2.11 28.16
CA LEU A 208 -6.49 0.72 27.72
C LEU A 208 -7.80 -0.10 27.67
N SER A 209 -8.78 0.24 28.52
CA SER A 209 -10.05 -0.50 28.59
C SER A 209 -10.95 -0.24 27.38
N LYS A 210 -10.72 0.84 26.64
CA LYS A 210 -11.47 1.21 25.44
C LYS A 210 -10.85 0.65 24.16
N VAL A 211 -9.60 0.19 24.22
CA VAL A 211 -8.93 -0.39 23.05
C VAL A 211 -9.51 -1.77 22.77
N PRO A 212 -9.98 -2.06 21.56
CA PRO A 212 -10.41 -3.42 21.20
C PRO A 212 -9.28 -4.44 21.40
N THR A 213 -9.64 -5.64 21.86
CA THR A 213 -8.68 -6.72 22.12
C THR A 213 -8.55 -7.69 20.95
N MET A 214 -9.41 -7.55 19.95
CA MET A 214 -9.43 -8.37 18.74
C MET A 214 -9.56 -7.52 17.49
N ALA A 215 -9.06 -8.04 16.38
CA ALA A 215 -9.22 -7.45 15.05
C ALA A 215 -9.46 -8.54 14.00
N LEU A 216 -10.10 -8.18 12.90
CA LEU A 216 -10.07 -8.92 11.64
C LEU A 216 -8.87 -8.40 10.84
N THR A 217 -8.05 -9.28 10.31
CA THR A 217 -6.85 -8.87 9.58
C THR A 217 -6.56 -9.80 8.41
N VAL A 218 -6.16 -9.22 7.29
CA VAL A 218 -5.58 -10.03 6.20
C VAL A 218 -4.33 -10.76 6.70
N GLY A 219 -4.13 -11.95 6.19
CA GLY A 219 -2.91 -12.71 6.47
C GLY A 219 -1.71 -12.23 5.64
N VAL A 220 -0.50 -12.62 6.07
CA VAL A 220 0.72 -12.38 5.27
C VAL A 220 0.58 -13.02 3.89
N GLY A 221 0.07 -14.26 3.81
CA GLY A 221 -0.17 -14.95 2.54
C GLY A 221 -1.18 -14.21 1.65
N THR A 222 -2.21 -13.60 2.22
CA THR A 222 -3.18 -12.78 1.46
C THR A 222 -2.52 -11.59 0.79
N VAL A 223 -1.60 -10.90 1.50
CA VAL A 223 -0.82 -9.79 0.93
C VAL A 223 0.18 -10.29 -0.10
N MET A 224 0.83 -11.44 0.16
CA MET A 224 1.79 -12.07 -0.75
C MET A 224 1.19 -12.52 -2.08
N ASP A 225 -0.12 -12.78 -2.13
CA ASP A 225 -0.82 -13.13 -3.38
C ASP A 225 -1.09 -11.93 -4.29
N ALA A 226 -0.85 -10.70 -3.83
CA ALA A 226 -0.99 -9.52 -4.67
C ALA A 226 0.00 -9.55 -5.83
N LYS A 227 -0.32 -8.91 -6.96
CA LYS A 227 0.60 -8.83 -8.11
C LYS A 227 1.79 -7.92 -7.84
N GLU A 228 1.58 -6.88 -7.03
CA GLU A 228 2.61 -5.96 -6.54
C GLU A 228 2.33 -5.62 -5.07
N VAL A 229 3.41 -5.44 -4.30
CA VAL A 229 3.34 -5.00 -2.90
C VAL A 229 4.18 -3.75 -2.73
N MET A 230 3.62 -2.71 -2.11
CA MET A 230 4.32 -1.48 -1.73
C MET A 230 4.20 -1.26 -0.22
N ILE A 231 5.34 -1.23 0.46
CA ILE A 231 5.40 -1.05 1.91
C ILE A 231 5.97 0.32 2.23
N LEU A 232 5.19 1.13 2.95
CA LEU A 232 5.57 2.47 3.40
C LEU A 232 6.18 2.41 4.80
N ILE A 233 7.38 2.97 4.97
CA ILE A 233 8.12 2.90 6.23
C ILE A 233 8.75 4.27 6.50
N THR A 234 8.23 5.00 7.47
CA THR A 234 8.71 6.35 7.77
C THR A 234 8.99 6.56 9.25
N GLY A 235 10.05 7.34 9.52
CA GLY A 235 10.48 7.72 10.86
C GLY A 235 11.45 6.74 11.51
N ALA A 236 12.35 7.29 12.35
CA ALA A 236 13.42 6.56 13.05
C ALA A 236 12.94 5.38 13.89
N HIS A 237 11.71 5.46 14.44
CA HIS A 237 11.13 4.38 15.24
C HIS A 237 10.81 3.10 14.44
N LYS A 238 10.92 3.15 13.12
CA LYS A 238 10.77 1.99 12.20
C LYS A 238 12.12 1.48 11.68
N ALA A 239 13.22 2.16 11.99
CA ALA A 239 14.52 1.86 11.39
C ALA A 239 14.96 0.41 11.65
N PHE A 240 14.79 -0.11 12.86
CA PHE A 240 15.14 -1.48 13.18
C PHE A 240 14.27 -2.50 12.43
N ALA A 241 12.98 -2.22 12.27
CA ALA A 241 12.08 -3.06 11.49
C ALA A 241 12.46 -3.08 10.00
N LEU A 242 12.86 -1.91 9.44
CA LEU A 242 13.36 -1.84 8.06
C LEU A 242 14.67 -2.63 7.91
N TYR A 243 15.60 -2.52 8.86
CA TYR A 243 16.82 -3.33 8.87
C TYR A 243 16.49 -4.84 8.81
N LYS A 244 15.57 -5.31 9.64
CA LYS A 244 15.11 -6.71 9.64
C LYS A 244 14.44 -7.12 8.34
N ALA A 245 13.72 -6.19 7.70
CA ALA A 245 13.04 -6.44 6.42
C ALA A 245 14.00 -6.56 5.24
N ILE A 246 15.15 -5.85 5.26
CA ILE A 246 16.03 -5.70 4.10
C ILE A 246 17.32 -6.51 4.21
N GLU A 247 17.97 -6.52 5.40
CA GLU A 247 19.31 -7.08 5.56
C GLU A 247 19.36 -8.44 6.25
N GLU A 248 18.27 -8.80 6.96
CA GLU A 248 18.17 -10.09 7.64
C GLU A 248 17.41 -11.12 6.78
N GLY A 249 17.46 -12.38 7.17
CA GLY A 249 16.70 -13.45 6.52
C GLY A 249 15.20 -13.38 6.80
N VAL A 250 14.41 -14.06 5.96
CA VAL A 250 12.96 -14.19 6.15
C VAL A 250 12.67 -14.87 7.49
N ASN A 251 11.89 -14.22 8.33
CA ASN A 251 11.62 -14.65 9.70
C ASN A 251 10.21 -14.21 10.14
N HIS A 252 9.41 -15.13 10.65
CA HIS A 252 8.05 -14.86 11.09
C HIS A 252 7.96 -13.94 12.33
N MET A 253 9.08 -13.69 13.02
CA MET A 253 9.14 -12.68 14.09
C MET A 253 9.17 -11.25 13.52
N TRP A 254 9.43 -11.12 12.22
CA TRP A 254 9.41 -9.88 11.43
C TRP A 254 8.61 -10.16 10.17
N THR A 255 7.28 -10.16 10.27
CA THR A 255 6.43 -10.67 9.19
C THR A 255 6.58 -9.88 7.88
N VAL A 256 6.99 -8.60 7.94
CA VAL A 256 7.38 -7.80 6.77
C VAL A 256 8.53 -8.43 5.98
N SER A 257 9.40 -9.23 6.61
CA SER A 257 10.53 -9.88 5.93
C SER A 257 10.09 -10.89 4.86
N ALA A 258 8.84 -11.39 4.93
CA ALA A 258 8.27 -12.27 3.91
C ALA A 258 8.30 -11.66 2.50
N PHE A 259 8.21 -10.33 2.39
CA PHE A 259 8.18 -9.63 1.10
C PHE A 259 9.50 -9.66 0.35
N GLN A 260 10.60 -10.13 0.97
CA GLN A 260 11.83 -10.47 0.24
C GLN A 260 11.60 -11.58 -0.81
N GLN A 261 10.62 -12.44 -0.61
CA GLN A 261 10.27 -13.55 -1.51
C GLN A 261 9.21 -13.14 -2.56
N HIS A 262 8.60 -11.97 -2.42
CA HIS A 262 7.60 -11.51 -3.36
C HIS A 262 8.27 -10.98 -4.64
N PRO A 263 7.81 -11.38 -5.85
CA PRO A 263 8.47 -11.02 -7.11
C PRO A 263 8.48 -9.51 -7.41
N HIS A 264 7.54 -8.75 -6.86
CA HIS A 264 7.35 -7.33 -7.16
C HIS A 264 7.09 -6.51 -5.89
N THR A 265 8.10 -6.40 -5.02
CA THR A 265 8.03 -5.60 -3.80
C THR A 265 8.76 -4.25 -3.97
N ILE A 266 8.12 -3.20 -3.47
CA ILE A 266 8.72 -1.87 -3.33
C ILE A 266 8.61 -1.45 -1.87
N PHE A 267 9.74 -1.20 -1.22
CA PHE A 267 9.80 -0.49 0.06
C PHE A 267 10.03 0.99 -0.24
N VAL A 268 9.17 1.86 0.30
CA VAL A 268 9.31 3.32 0.20
C VAL A 268 9.53 3.85 1.60
N CYS A 269 10.66 4.49 1.83
CA CYS A 269 11.02 4.98 3.16
C CYS A 269 11.60 6.41 3.11
N ASP A 270 11.56 7.09 4.26
CA ASP A 270 12.35 8.29 4.48
C ASP A 270 13.77 7.94 4.98
N GLU A 271 14.65 8.95 5.03
CA GLU A 271 16.01 8.75 5.52
C GLU A 271 16.05 8.33 6.99
N ASP A 272 15.15 8.85 7.82
CA ASP A 272 15.07 8.49 9.24
C ASP A 272 14.82 6.99 9.45
N ALA A 273 14.01 6.36 8.61
CA ALA A 273 13.79 4.93 8.67
C ALA A 273 15.02 4.09 8.27
N THR A 274 16.08 4.70 7.70
CA THR A 274 17.29 3.98 7.26
C THR A 274 18.39 3.91 8.31
N LEU A 275 18.20 4.51 9.50
CA LEU A 275 19.26 4.70 10.50
C LEU A 275 19.92 3.41 10.99
N GLU A 276 19.25 2.27 10.92
CA GLU A 276 19.80 0.95 11.29
C GLU A 276 20.34 0.16 10.08
N LEU A 277 20.15 0.65 8.85
CA LEU A 277 20.73 0.01 7.68
C LEU A 277 22.24 0.28 7.59
N ARG A 278 22.98 -0.69 7.06
CA ARG A 278 24.41 -0.48 6.76
C ARG A 278 24.57 0.60 5.71
N VAL A 279 25.59 1.43 5.87
CA VAL A 279 25.95 2.50 4.91
C VAL A 279 26.08 1.96 3.48
N LYS A 280 26.63 0.75 3.30
CA LYS A 280 26.76 0.11 1.98
C LYS A 280 25.39 -0.17 1.35
N THR A 281 24.42 -0.62 2.13
CA THR A 281 23.05 -0.89 1.68
C THR A 281 22.35 0.38 1.24
N VAL A 282 22.44 1.44 2.08
CA VAL A 282 21.87 2.76 1.74
C VAL A 282 22.50 3.31 0.46
N LYS A 283 23.84 3.28 0.33
CA LYS A 283 24.53 3.74 -0.88
C LYS A 283 24.12 2.96 -2.13
N TYR A 284 23.95 1.64 -2.01
CA TYR A 284 23.52 0.80 -3.13
C TYR A 284 22.15 1.23 -3.64
N PHE A 285 21.15 1.33 -2.77
CA PHE A 285 19.79 1.68 -3.19
C PHE A 285 19.65 3.15 -3.59
N LYS A 286 20.36 4.08 -2.92
CA LYS A 286 20.42 5.48 -3.38
C LYS A 286 21.03 5.59 -4.78
N GLY A 287 22.01 4.76 -5.13
CA GLY A 287 22.56 4.69 -6.48
C GLY A 287 21.55 4.25 -7.55
N LEU A 288 20.48 3.55 -7.16
CA LEU A 288 19.41 3.10 -8.06
C LEU A 288 18.21 4.08 -8.14
N MET A 289 18.21 5.18 -7.39
CA MET A 289 17.08 6.12 -7.35
C MET A 289 16.71 6.68 -8.72
N HIS A 290 17.69 6.89 -9.62
CA HIS A 290 17.43 7.33 -10.99
C HIS A 290 16.60 6.31 -11.79
N VAL A 291 16.71 5.00 -11.49
CA VAL A 291 15.87 3.94 -12.07
C VAL A 291 14.50 3.96 -11.42
N HIS A 292 14.44 4.05 -10.08
CA HIS A 292 13.17 4.06 -9.34
C HIS A 292 12.30 5.27 -9.69
N ASN A 293 12.89 6.45 -9.86
CA ASN A 293 12.15 7.66 -10.22
C ASN A 293 11.50 7.60 -11.62
N ARG A 294 12.00 6.75 -12.51
CA ARG A 294 11.32 6.48 -13.80
C ARG A 294 9.93 5.86 -13.64
N LEU A 295 9.66 5.23 -12.50
CA LEU A 295 8.37 4.64 -12.20
C LEU A 295 7.29 5.70 -11.91
N VAL A 296 7.71 6.88 -11.45
CA VAL A 296 6.80 7.97 -11.03
C VAL A 296 6.85 9.18 -11.96
N ASP A 297 8.03 9.56 -12.44
CA ASP A 297 8.25 10.71 -13.32
C ASP A 297 9.10 10.33 -14.55
N PRO A 298 8.50 9.69 -15.57
CA PRO A 298 9.23 9.23 -16.76
C PRO A 298 9.99 10.33 -17.51
N VAL A 299 9.60 11.61 -17.34
CA VAL A 299 10.19 12.76 -18.03
C VAL A 299 11.46 13.27 -17.35
N LEU A 300 11.60 13.08 -16.03
CA LEU A 300 12.79 13.54 -15.28
C LEU A 300 14.04 12.71 -15.58
N SER A 301 13.88 11.47 -16.01
CA SER A 301 14.99 10.58 -16.35
C SER A 301 15.77 10.97 -17.61
N ILE A 302 15.24 11.84 -18.44
CA ILE A 302 15.86 12.28 -19.72
C ILE A 302 16.79 13.48 -19.50
N LYS A 303 16.66 14.22 -18.38
CA LYS A 303 17.43 15.43 -18.11
C LYS A 303 18.73 15.20 -17.30
N GLN A 304 19.00 13.97 -16.87
CA GLN A 304 20.21 13.63 -16.08
C GLN A 304 21.17 12.67 -16.81
N GLN A 305 21.03 12.55 -18.13
CA GLN A 305 22.02 11.99 -19.05
C GLN A 305 22.65 13.18 -19.83
#